data_b285543710d824dc89dbe907a243866c
#
_entry.id   b285543710d824dc89dbe907a243866c
#
_cell.length_a   1.000
_cell.length_b   1.000
_cell.length_c   1.000
_cell.angle_alpha   90.00
_cell.angle_beta   90.00
_cell.angle_gamma   90.00
#
_symmetry.space_group_name_H-M   'P 1'
#
loop_
_entity.id
_entity.type
_entity.pdbx_description
1 polymer ?
#
loop_
_entity_poly.entity_id
_entity_poly.type
_entity_poly.pdbx_seq_one_letter_code
_entity_poly.pdbx_strand_id
1 'polypeptide(L)'
;MFILRSRTMPVSESATRLRIGHLNVYHLFNKAPDVSLLLNQSSQLTHLFGISETRLDSRIDNNSVRIPNYCVMRRDSPQTLHTGIALYVHQSIAMITRRRTDLGSEGVECVWMEINNLKSPSLLVGYIYRNPASPTTWFDDFFKND
;
A
#
# COMPACT_ATOMS: atom_id res chain seq x y z
N MET A 1 7.26 -1.13 4.60
CA MET A 1 6.99 -0.53 3.28
C MET A 1 8.30 -0.13 2.63
N PHE A 2 8.53 -0.53 1.40
CA PHE A 2 9.74 -0.23 0.66
C PHE A 2 9.47 0.78 -0.45
N ILE A 3 10.37 1.73 -0.63
CA ILE A 3 10.33 2.73 -1.68
C ILE A 3 11.60 2.60 -2.49
N LEU A 4 11.49 2.16 -3.75
CA LEU A 4 12.61 2.11 -4.68
C LEU A 4 12.58 3.36 -5.58
N ARG A 5 13.65 4.14 -5.53
CA ARG A 5 13.85 5.30 -6.43
C ARG A 5 14.66 4.87 -7.64
N SER A 6 14.09 5.00 -8.82
CA SER A 6 14.88 5.02 -10.06
C SER A 6 15.71 6.31 -10.12
N ARG A 7 16.98 6.17 -10.49
CA ARG A 7 18.08 7.16 -10.49
C ARG A 7 17.72 8.65 -10.59
N THR A 8 18.41 9.40 -9.77
CA THR A 8 18.40 10.83 -9.48
C THR A 8 18.58 11.77 -10.67
N MET A 9 17.70 12.77 -10.73
CA MET A 9 17.96 14.11 -11.26
C MET A 9 17.49 15.15 -10.25
N PRO A 10 18.04 16.36 -10.19
CA PRO A 10 17.70 17.33 -9.17
C PRO A 10 16.27 17.79 -9.28
N VAL A 11 15.54 17.73 -8.18
CA VAL A 11 14.13 18.11 -8.07
C VAL A 11 14.09 19.63 -7.86
N SER A 12 13.44 20.35 -8.77
CA SER A 12 13.13 21.76 -8.60
C SER A 12 12.12 21.97 -7.46
N GLU A 13 12.19 23.11 -6.79
CA GLU A 13 11.57 23.52 -5.52
C GLU A 13 10.03 23.43 -5.36
N SER A 14 9.29 22.81 -6.25
CA SER A 14 7.85 22.59 -6.10
C SER A 14 7.45 21.12 -5.85
N ALA A 15 8.35 20.29 -5.34
CA ALA A 15 8.06 18.90 -5.08
C ALA A 15 7.05 18.77 -3.94
N THR A 16 5.82 18.51 -4.29
CA THR A 16 4.78 18.07 -3.35
C THR A 16 5.31 16.86 -2.59
N ARG A 17 5.50 16.99 -1.30
CA ARG A 17 6.02 15.89 -0.45
C ARG A 17 5.02 14.76 -0.44
N LEU A 18 5.41 13.59 -0.94
CA LEU A 18 4.61 12.38 -0.80
C LEU A 18 4.59 11.96 0.67
N ARG A 19 3.40 11.93 1.28
CA ARG A 19 3.20 11.48 2.65
C ARG A 19 2.62 10.09 2.65
N ILE A 20 3.24 9.25 3.45
CA ILE A 20 2.93 7.83 3.53
C ILE A 20 2.72 7.47 4.98
N GLY A 21 1.63 6.75 5.26
CA GLY A 21 1.32 6.22 6.58
C GLY A 21 1.16 4.70 6.55
N HIS A 22 1.22 4.09 7.73
CA HIS A 22 1.00 2.66 7.91
C HIS A 22 0.32 2.38 9.24
N LEU A 23 -0.56 1.37 9.25
CA LEU A 23 -1.21 0.87 10.46
C LEU A 23 -1.46 -0.63 10.36
N ASN A 24 -1.17 -1.37 11.43
CA ASN A 24 -1.68 -2.72 11.61
C ASN A 24 -3.04 -2.64 12.33
N VAL A 25 -4.11 -3.15 11.71
CA VAL A 25 -5.47 -2.93 12.24
C VAL A 25 -6.10 -4.16 12.87
N TYR A 26 -5.54 -5.35 12.63
CA TYR A 26 -6.16 -6.57 13.11
C TYR A 26 -7.68 -6.60 12.84
N HIS A 27 -8.10 -6.78 11.58
CA HIS A 27 -9.48 -6.83 11.12
C HIS A 27 -10.05 -5.48 10.60
N LEU A 28 -9.75 -5.17 9.34
CA LEU A 28 -10.10 -3.88 8.72
C LEU A 28 -11.61 -3.65 8.62
N PHE A 29 -12.41 -4.68 8.33
CA PHE A 29 -13.86 -4.53 8.12
C PHE A 29 -14.52 -3.76 9.28
N ASN A 30 -14.19 -4.14 10.51
CA ASN A 30 -14.77 -3.51 11.71
C ASN A 30 -14.14 -2.15 12.03
N LYS A 31 -12.96 -1.87 11.49
CA LYS A 31 -12.15 -0.68 11.82
C LYS A 31 -12.07 0.35 10.71
N ALA A 32 -12.70 0.09 9.57
CA ALA A 32 -12.70 1.03 8.45
C ALA A 32 -13.26 2.43 8.83
N PRO A 33 -14.32 2.56 9.65
CA PRO A 33 -14.77 3.87 10.13
C PRO A 33 -13.71 4.60 10.96
N ASP A 34 -12.99 3.90 11.84
CA ASP A 34 -11.96 4.50 12.71
C ASP A 34 -10.77 4.96 11.88
N VAL A 35 -10.35 4.15 10.89
CA VAL A 35 -9.29 4.52 9.95
C VAL A 35 -9.70 5.72 9.11
N SER A 36 -10.95 5.76 8.65
CA SER A 36 -11.48 6.91 7.92
C SER A 36 -11.44 8.19 8.77
N LEU A 37 -11.83 8.09 10.03
CA LEU A 37 -11.79 9.22 10.97
C LEU A 37 -10.35 9.69 11.19
N LEU A 38 -9.41 8.77 11.42
CA LEU A 38 -7.99 9.07 11.59
C LEU A 38 -7.43 9.87 10.39
N LEU A 39 -7.71 9.42 9.17
CA LEU A 39 -7.22 10.07 7.96
C LEU A 39 -7.86 11.44 7.72
N ASN A 40 -9.16 11.58 8.04
CA ASN A 40 -9.89 12.83 7.85
C ASN A 40 -9.60 13.89 8.94
N GLN A 41 -9.23 13.48 10.15
CA GLN A 41 -8.86 14.40 11.23
C GLN A 41 -7.41 14.87 11.15
N SER A 42 -6.59 14.23 10.33
CA SER A 42 -5.20 14.65 10.14
C SER A 42 -5.16 16.04 9.50
N SER A 43 -4.44 16.98 10.12
CA SER A 43 -4.18 18.31 9.55
C SER A 43 -3.34 18.25 8.27
N GLN A 44 -2.78 17.11 7.97
CA GLN A 44 -1.89 16.88 6.84
C GLN A 44 -2.39 15.71 6.00
N LEU A 45 -2.54 15.95 4.69
CA LEU A 45 -2.95 14.92 3.75
C LEU A 45 -1.95 13.75 3.71
N THR A 46 -2.45 12.53 3.92
CA THR A 46 -1.70 11.29 3.68
C THR A 46 -2.04 10.80 2.27
N HIS A 47 -1.04 10.73 1.40
CA HIS A 47 -1.26 10.34 0.00
C HIS A 47 -1.38 8.82 -0.17
N LEU A 48 -0.58 8.06 0.59
CA LEU A 48 -0.59 6.61 0.62
C LEU A 48 -0.74 6.13 2.05
N PHE A 49 -1.69 5.23 2.28
CA PHE A 49 -1.90 4.66 3.61
C PHE A 49 -2.01 3.14 3.52
N GLY A 50 -0.97 2.46 4.02
CA GLY A 50 -0.89 1.01 4.04
C GLY A 50 -1.51 0.44 5.32
N ILE A 51 -2.26 -0.64 5.16
CA ILE A 51 -2.89 -1.38 6.26
C ILE A 51 -2.48 -2.84 6.17
N SER A 52 -1.95 -3.39 7.26
CA SER A 52 -1.66 -4.81 7.40
C SER A 52 -2.66 -5.51 8.33
N GLU A 53 -2.72 -6.83 8.20
CA GLU A 53 -3.64 -7.71 8.93
C GLU A 53 -5.10 -7.32 8.72
N THR A 54 -5.45 -7.06 7.46
CA THR A 54 -6.81 -6.65 7.09
C THR A 54 -7.83 -7.73 7.37
N ARG A 55 -7.44 -9.00 7.27
CA ARG A 55 -8.31 -10.19 7.38
C ARG A 55 -9.51 -10.15 6.44
N LEU A 56 -9.36 -9.45 5.32
CA LEU A 56 -10.36 -9.42 4.27
C LEU A 56 -10.25 -10.67 3.40
N ASP A 57 -11.38 -11.06 2.84
CA ASP A 57 -11.47 -12.12 1.84
C ASP A 57 -12.40 -11.70 0.69
N SER A 58 -12.56 -12.55 -0.30
CA SER A 58 -13.33 -12.28 -1.51
C SER A 58 -14.83 -11.99 -1.28
N ARG A 59 -15.37 -12.30 -0.10
CA ARG A 59 -16.77 -12.03 0.27
C ARG A 59 -16.99 -10.56 0.67
N ILE A 60 -15.93 -9.87 1.06
CA ILE A 60 -15.98 -8.48 1.46
C ILE A 60 -15.62 -7.61 0.24
N ASP A 61 -16.57 -6.83 -0.25
CA ASP A 61 -16.30 -5.91 -1.36
C ASP A 61 -15.56 -4.64 -0.90
N ASN A 62 -15.04 -3.89 -1.88
CA ASN A 62 -14.28 -2.67 -1.59
C ASN A 62 -15.16 -1.55 -1.00
N ASN A 63 -16.47 -1.56 -1.25
CA ASN A 63 -17.38 -0.55 -0.68
C ASN A 63 -17.51 -0.71 0.82
N SER A 64 -17.45 -1.94 1.31
CA SER A 64 -17.53 -2.25 2.75
C SER A 64 -16.36 -1.71 3.57
N VAL A 65 -15.23 -1.42 2.92
CA VAL A 65 -14.02 -0.86 3.55
C VAL A 65 -13.62 0.48 2.91
N ARG A 66 -14.59 1.15 2.30
CA ARG A 66 -14.35 2.42 1.61
C ARG A 66 -13.95 3.52 2.59
N ILE A 67 -12.90 4.26 2.23
CA ILE A 67 -12.51 5.50 2.88
C ILE A 67 -12.76 6.64 1.89
N PRO A 68 -13.51 7.70 2.24
CA PRO A 68 -13.76 8.84 1.37
C PRO A 68 -12.45 9.42 0.83
N ASN A 69 -12.44 9.79 -0.44
CA ASN A 69 -11.29 10.35 -1.17
C ASN A 69 -10.11 9.38 -1.38
N TYR A 70 -10.27 8.09 -1.08
CA TYR A 70 -9.24 7.08 -1.33
C TYR A 70 -9.76 5.97 -2.24
N CYS A 71 -8.88 5.50 -3.13
CA CYS A 71 -9.02 4.24 -3.82
C CYS A 71 -8.26 3.17 -3.05
N VAL A 72 -8.77 1.94 -3.00
CA VAL A 72 -8.12 0.83 -2.31
C VAL A 72 -7.56 -0.19 -3.31
N MET A 73 -6.31 -0.56 -3.11
CA MET A 73 -5.66 -1.71 -3.73
C MET A 73 -5.40 -2.72 -2.62
N ARG A 74 -5.89 -3.95 -2.75
CA ARG A 74 -5.73 -4.93 -1.68
C ARG A 74 -5.24 -6.28 -2.23
N ARG A 75 -4.62 -7.04 -1.35
CA ARG A 75 -4.34 -8.46 -1.49
C ARG A 75 -4.87 -9.15 -0.25
N ASP A 76 -5.90 -9.94 -0.47
CA ASP A 76 -6.54 -10.69 0.59
C ASP A 76 -5.70 -11.91 0.94
N SER A 77 -5.76 -12.31 2.19
CA SER A 77 -5.11 -13.51 2.68
C SER A 77 -6.02 -14.72 2.52
N PRO A 78 -5.45 -15.92 2.35
CA PRO A 78 -6.19 -17.14 2.63
C PRO A 78 -6.79 -17.09 4.04
N GLN A 79 -8.05 -17.53 4.19
CA GLN A 79 -8.80 -17.46 5.47
C GLN A 79 -8.05 -18.06 6.67
N THR A 80 -7.15 -19.01 6.40
CA THR A 80 -6.37 -19.72 7.43
C THR A 80 -5.23 -18.91 8.04
N LEU A 81 -4.76 -17.85 7.35
CA LEU A 81 -3.56 -17.10 7.79
C LEU A 81 -3.88 -15.80 8.53
N HIS A 82 -5.12 -15.34 8.49
CA HIS A 82 -5.55 -14.11 9.19
C HIS A 82 -4.67 -12.88 8.93
N THR A 83 -4.08 -12.77 7.75
CA THR A 83 -3.21 -11.69 7.33
C THR A 83 -3.93 -10.77 6.33
N GLY A 84 -3.32 -10.44 5.21
CA GLY A 84 -3.88 -9.56 4.18
C GLY A 84 -3.45 -8.12 4.33
N ILE A 85 -3.35 -7.45 3.18
CA ILE A 85 -2.92 -6.05 3.11
C ILE A 85 -3.86 -5.22 2.25
N ALA A 86 -3.93 -3.92 2.56
CA ALA A 86 -4.60 -2.93 1.74
C ALA A 86 -3.73 -1.67 1.64
N LEU A 87 -3.69 -1.07 0.47
CA LEU A 87 -3.05 0.22 0.21
C LEU A 87 -4.11 1.20 -0.28
N TYR A 88 -4.39 2.21 0.52
CA TYR A 88 -5.25 3.31 0.18
C TYR A 88 -4.45 4.40 -0.51
N VAL A 89 -4.92 4.81 -1.68
CA VAL A 89 -4.30 5.84 -2.53
C VAL A 89 -5.24 7.03 -2.59
N HIS A 90 -4.79 8.19 -2.12
CA HIS A 90 -5.62 9.39 -2.15
C HIS A 90 -5.88 9.84 -3.60
N GLN A 91 -7.10 10.33 -3.86
CA GLN A 91 -7.54 10.72 -5.19
C GLN A 91 -6.66 11.79 -5.85
N SER A 92 -5.97 12.63 -5.07
CA SER A 92 -5.05 13.66 -5.61
C SER A 92 -3.89 13.09 -6.42
N ILE A 93 -3.54 11.82 -6.20
CA ILE A 93 -2.48 11.12 -6.94
C ILE A 93 -3.00 9.89 -7.69
N ALA A 94 -4.25 9.51 -7.53
CA ALA A 94 -4.80 8.27 -8.10
C ALA A 94 -4.68 8.23 -9.64
N MET A 95 -4.89 9.35 -10.33
CA MET A 95 -4.81 9.42 -11.78
C MET A 95 -3.39 9.22 -12.35
N ILE A 96 -2.37 9.46 -11.54
CA ILE A 96 -0.97 9.27 -11.93
C ILE A 96 -0.39 7.98 -11.36
N THR A 97 -1.22 7.13 -10.75
CA THR A 97 -0.81 5.85 -10.18
C THR A 97 -1.29 4.68 -11.02
N ARG A 98 -0.46 3.66 -11.11
CA ARG A 98 -0.78 2.39 -11.77
C ARG A 98 -0.40 1.22 -10.88
N ARG A 99 -1.33 0.29 -10.67
CA ARG A 99 -1.00 -0.98 -10.02
C ARG A 99 -0.07 -1.81 -10.91
N ARG A 100 0.99 -2.36 -10.32
CA ARG A 100 1.94 -3.23 -10.99
C ARG A 100 1.70 -4.67 -10.53
N THR A 101 0.90 -5.40 -11.30
CA THR A 101 0.57 -6.80 -11.01
C THR A 101 1.67 -7.76 -11.47
N ASP A 102 2.54 -7.29 -12.31
CA ASP A 102 3.70 -8.01 -12.85
C ASP A 102 4.86 -8.14 -11.85
N LEU A 103 4.84 -7.38 -10.75
CA LEU A 103 5.87 -7.41 -9.70
C LEU A 103 5.47 -8.24 -8.47
N GLY A 104 4.38 -8.99 -8.55
CA GLY A 104 3.93 -9.83 -7.45
C GLY A 104 4.69 -11.14 -7.40
N SER A 105 5.12 -11.57 -6.22
CA SER A 105 5.67 -12.90 -5.98
C SER A 105 4.63 -13.82 -5.35
N GLU A 106 4.62 -15.09 -5.74
CA GLU A 106 3.79 -16.10 -5.10
C GLU A 106 4.20 -16.27 -3.64
N GLY A 107 3.24 -16.41 -2.75
CA GLY A 107 3.51 -16.57 -1.30
C GLY A 107 3.88 -15.28 -0.56
N VAL A 108 4.06 -14.15 -1.25
CA VAL A 108 4.35 -12.86 -0.63
C VAL A 108 3.13 -11.96 -0.66
N GLU A 109 2.74 -11.43 0.49
CA GLU A 109 1.68 -10.41 0.56
C GLU A 109 2.25 -9.05 0.19
N CYS A 110 2.10 -8.69 -1.07
CA CYS A 110 2.57 -7.40 -1.59
C CYS A 110 1.55 -6.75 -2.51
N VAL A 111 1.55 -5.43 -2.50
CA VAL A 111 0.87 -4.57 -3.47
C VAL A 111 1.91 -3.60 -4.02
N TRP A 112 2.15 -3.67 -5.32
CA TRP A 112 3.05 -2.78 -6.01
C TRP A 112 2.28 -1.73 -6.80
N MET A 113 2.75 -0.50 -6.75
CA MET A 113 2.23 0.59 -7.55
C MET A 113 3.34 1.48 -8.09
N GLU A 114 3.12 2.02 -9.25
CA GLU A 114 3.97 3.01 -9.89
C GLU A 114 3.25 4.37 -9.87
N ILE A 115 3.94 5.40 -9.43
CA ILE A 115 3.47 6.79 -9.46
C ILE A 115 4.21 7.47 -10.61
N ASN A 116 3.47 7.82 -11.66
CA ASN A 116 4.01 8.49 -12.82
C ASN A 116 3.97 10.00 -12.61
N ASN A 117 5.10 10.65 -12.67
CA ASN A 117 5.17 12.10 -12.66
C ASN A 117 5.66 12.59 -14.03
N LEU A 118 4.90 13.48 -14.65
CA LEU A 118 5.23 14.02 -15.99
C LEU A 118 6.57 14.79 -16.03
N LYS A 119 7.10 15.19 -14.89
CA LYS A 119 8.31 16.04 -14.76
C LYS A 119 9.50 15.35 -14.08
N SER A 120 9.35 14.09 -13.69
CA SER A 120 10.41 13.36 -12.96
C SER A 120 10.30 11.85 -13.23
N PRO A 121 11.35 11.06 -12.95
CA PRO A 121 11.26 9.61 -13.03
C PRO A 121 10.10 9.06 -12.19
N SER A 122 9.44 8.02 -12.69
CA SER A 122 8.41 7.30 -11.96
C SER A 122 8.92 6.78 -10.63
N LEU A 123 8.05 6.79 -9.63
CA LEU A 123 8.32 6.22 -8.31
C LEU A 123 7.63 4.88 -8.19
N LEU A 124 8.40 3.83 -7.96
CA LEU A 124 7.86 2.50 -7.66
C LEU A 124 7.72 2.36 -6.14
N VAL A 125 6.51 2.02 -5.69
CA VAL A 125 6.17 1.82 -4.28
C VAL A 125 5.68 0.39 -4.08
N GLY A 126 6.36 -0.37 -3.21
CA GLY A 126 5.95 -1.68 -2.75
C GLY A 126 5.41 -1.60 -1.32
N TYR A 127 4.19 -2.05 -1.12
CA TYR A 127 3.64 -2.29 0.21
C TYR A 127 3.67 -3.79 0.48
N ILE A 128 4.54 -4.21 1.38
CA ILE A 128 4.86 -5.62 1.62
C ILE A 128 4.64 -5.93 3.09
N TYR A 129 3.94 -7.02 3.36
CA TYR A 129 3.77 -7.57 4.70
C TYR A 129 4.49 -8.91 4.80
N ARG A 130 5.36 -9.02 5.80
CA ARG A 130 6.00 -10.27 6.18
C ARG A 130 5.27 -10.86 7.37
N ASN A 131 4.77 -12.08 7.23
CA ASN A 131 4.23 -12.82 8.37
C ASN A 131 5.36 -13.02 9.42
N PRO A 132 5.14 -12.74 10.71
CA PRO A 132 6.12 -12.97 11.76
C PRO A 132 6.66 -14.41 11.81
N ALA A 133 5.86 -15.39 11.41
CA ALA A 133 6.25 -16.80 11.33
C ALA A 133 7.14 -17.15 10.12
N SER A 134 7.36 -16.20 9.17
CA SER A 134 8.21 -16.44 8.02
C SER A 134 9.68 -16.60 8.44
N PRO A 135 10.48 -17.45 7.73
CA PRO A 135 11.89 -17.61 8.00
C PRO A 135 12.67 -16.29 7.99
N THR A 136 13.79 -16.23 8.69
CA THR A 136 14.68 -15.05 8.70
C THR A 136 15.27 -14.77 7.32
N THR A 137 15.44 -15.79 6.50
CA THR A 137 15.92 -15.70 5.09
C THR A 137 14.89 -15.15 4.13
N TRP A 138 13.65 -14.89 4.59
CA TRP A 138 12.55 -14.45 3.72
C TRP A 138 12.90 -13.23 2.87
N PHE A 139 13.60 -12.24 3.43
CA PHE A 139 14.02 -11.06 2.69
C PHE A 139 15.07 -11.38 1.63
N ASP A 140 16.02 -12.25 1.96
CA ASP A 140 17.07 -12.66 1.01
C ASP A 140 16.45 -13.38 -0.18
N ASP A 141 15.49 -14.26 0.08
CA ASP A 141 14.78 -15.00 -0.96
C ASP A 141 13.88 -14.09 -1.81
N PHE A 142 13.27 -13.09 -1.20
CA PHE A 142 12.42 -12.13 -1.88
C PHE A 142 13.22 -11.23 -2.85
N PHE A 143 14.41 -10.75 -2.45
CA PHE A 143 15.22 -9.85 -3.26
C PHE A 143 16.22 -10.54 -4.19
N LYS A 144 16.42 -11.86 -4.10
CA LYS A 144 17.29 -12.62 -5.01
C LYS A 144 16.60 -13.02 -6.32
N ASN A 145 15.28 -12.95 -6.37
CA ASN A 145 14.50 -13.40 -7.53
C ASN A 145 14.08 -12.26 -8.47
N ASP A 146 14.67 -11.06 -8.29
CA ASP A 146 14.49 -9.89 -9.18
C ASP A 146 15.79 -9.67 -10.06
#